data_2769a22ab0ea9a4b53c44112e80c84be
#
_entry.id   2769a22ab0ea9a4b53c44112e80c84be
#
_cell.length_a   1.000
_cell.length_b   1.000
_cell.length_c   1.000
_cell.angle_alpha   90.00
_cell.angle_beta   90.00
_cell.angle_gamma   90.00
#
_symmetry.space_group_name_H-M   'P 1'
#
loop_
_entity.id
_entity.type
_entity.pdbx_description
1 polymer ?
#
loop_
_entity_poly.entity_id
_entity_poly.type
_entity_poly.pdbx_seq_one_letter_code
_entity_poly.pdbx_strand_id
1 'polypeptide(L)' 'LKIFYGTQASTKPPTFVIFVNNKDLFHFSYERYLVNQIRKEFGLEGTPVRVIVREKTEKGGM' A
#
# COMPACT_ATOMS: atom_id res chain seq x y z
N LEU A 1 -0.06 14.07 0.51
CA LEU A 1 0.34 12.72 0.13
C LEU A 1 -0.35 12.30 -1.16
N LYS A 2 0.41 11.76 -2.06
CA LYS A 2 -0.14 11.27 -3.32
C LYS A 2 0.21 9.81 -3.48
N ILE A 3 -0.79 9.00 -3.75
CA ILE A 3 -0.60 7.58 -4.02
C ILE A 3 -0.73 7.37 -5.53
N PHE A 4 0.33 6.87 -6.14
CA PHE A 4 0.31 6.66 -7.59
C PHE A 4 -0.45 5.41 -7.97
N TYR A 5 -0.09 4.30 -7.35
CA TYR A 5 -0.77 3.04 -7.59
C TYR A 5 -0.29 1.99 -6.60
N GLY A 6 -1.00 0.87 -6.58
CA GLY A 6 -0.61 -0.26 -5.77
C GLY A 6 -0.72 -1.53 -6.58
N THR A 7 0.02 -2.54 -6.19
CA THR A 7 -0.02 -3.82 -6.86
C THR A 7 0.11 -4.94 -5.86
N GLN A 8 -0.50 -6.07 -6.15
CA GLN A 8 -0.39 -7.25 -5.29
C GLN A 8 0.85 -8.03 -5.66
N ALA A 9 1.79 -8.11 -4.72
CA ALA A 9 3.07 -8.75 -4.96
C ALA A 9 3.05 -10.24 -4.63
N SER A 10 2.15 -10.66 -3.74
CA SER A 10 2.09 -12.05 -3.31
C SER A 10 0.69 -12.38 -2.81
N THR A 11 0.32 -13.64 -2.91
CA THR A 11 -1.00 -14.09 -2.43
C THR A 11 -0.91 -14.84 -1.10
N LYS A 12 0.27 -15.30 -0.71
CA LYS A 12 0.43 -16.07 0.53
C LYS A 12 1.68 -15.65 1.25
N PRO A 13 1.57 -14.73 2.19
CA PRO A 13 0.39 -13.96 2.58
C PRO A 13 0.07 -12.89 1.57
N PRO A 14 -1.16 -12.40 1.55
CA PRO A 14 -1.50 -11.29 0.65
C PRO A 14 -0.59 -10.11 0.95
N THR A 15 0.13 -9.67 -0.05
CA THR A 15 1.12 -8.60 0.09
C THR A 15 0.89 -7.58 -1.01
N PHE A 16 0.79 -6.32 -0.61
CA PHE A 16 0.53 -5.22 -1.54
C PHE A 16 1.65 -4.21 -1.46
N VAL A 17 2.12 -3.76 -2.61
CA VAL A 17 3.12 -2.71 -2.69
C VAL A 17 2.44 -1.44 -3.15
N ILE A 18 2.58 -0.38 -2.35
CA ILE A 18 1.94 0.90 -2.61
C ILE A 18 3.02 1.91 -2.96
N PHE A 19 2.86 2.57 -4.09
CA PHE A 19 3.81 3.58 -4.54
C PHE A 19 3.27 4.97 -4.24
N VAL A 20 4.04 5.76 -3.52
CA VAL A 20 3.63 7.09 -3.08
C VAL A 20 4.70 8.11 -3.47
N ASN A 21 4.31 9.39 -3.43
CA ASN A 21 5.25 10.45 -3.78
C ASN A 21 6.22 10.77 -2.65
N ASN A 22 5.84 10.48 -1.42
CA ASN A 22 6.69 10.80 -0.27
C ASN A 22 6.37 9.87 0.89
N LYS A 23 7.30 8.99 1.21
CA LYS A 23 7.10 8.00 2.28
C LYS A 23 6.90 8.66 3.63
N ASP A 24 7.53 9.80 3.85
CA ASP A 24 7.44 10.47 5.14
C ASP A 24 6.02 10.98 5.42
N LEU A 25 5.23 11.15 4.38
CA LEU A 25 3.84 11.57 4.53
C LEU A 25 2.89 10.41 4.73
N PHE A 26 3.39 9.20 4.63
CA PHE A 26 2.58 8.00 4.77
C PHE A 26 2.59 7.56 6.23
N HIS A 27 1.68 8.12 7.00
CA HIS A 27 1.65 7.86 8.44
C HIS A 27 1.07 6.50 8.76
N PHE A 28 1.44 6.00 9.93
CA PHE A 28 1.00 4.69 10.41
C PHE A 28 -0.53 4.57 10.40
N SER A 29 -1.23 5.62 10.82
CA SER A 29 -2.68 5.56 10.86
C SER A 29 -3.28 5.44 9.46
N TYR A 30 -2.66 6.05 8.48
CA TYR A 30 -3.12 5.96 7.10
C TYR A 30 -2.87 4.58 6.52
N GLU A 31 -1.73 4.01 6.85
CA GLU A 31 -1.43 2.64 6.44
C GLU A 31 -2.47 1.68 6.99
N ARG A 32 -2.85 1.87 8.25
CA ARG A 32 -3.85 1.03 8.89
C ARG A 32 -5.19 1.15 8.19
N TYR A 33 -5.54 2.36 7.80
CA TYR A 33 -6.76 2.60 7.07
C TYR A 33 -6.74 1.86 5.73
N LEU A 34 -5.63 1.93 5.02
CA LEU A 34 -5.49 1.25 3.74
C LEU A 34 -5.58 -0.26 3.89
N VAL A 35 -4.93 -0.81 4.90
CA VAL A 35 -5.01 -2.24 5.15
C VAL A 35 -6.45 -2.68 5.36
N ASN A 36 -7.20 -1.92 6.14
CA ASN A 36 -8.59 -2.24 6.38
C ASN A 36 -9.43 -2.16 5.11
N GLN A 37 -9.15 -1.18 4.26
CA GLN A 37 -9.86 -1.05 2.99
C GLN A 37 -9.56 -2.22 2.08
N ILE A 38 -8.30 -2.63 2.01
CA ILE A 38 -7.90 -3.75 1.18
C ILE A 38 -8.59 -5.02 1.65
N ARG A 39 -8.61 -5.26 2.95
CA ARG A 39 -9.28 -6.43 3.49
C ARG A 39 -10.75 -6.46 3.11
N LYS A 40 -11.38 -5.31 3.19
CA LYS A 40 -12.80 -5.21 2.90
C LYS A 40 -13.08 -5.44 1.42
N GLU A 41 -12.26 -4.84 0.56
CA GLU A 41 -12.47 -4.95 -0.88
C GLU A 41 -12.25 -6.37 -1.39
N PHE A 42 -11.29 -7.08 -0.83
CA PHE A 42 -10.93 -8.40 -1.31
C PHE A 42 -11.44 -9.53 -0.42
N GLY A 43 -12.28 -9.20 0.57
CA GLY A 43 -12.83 -10.23 1.44
C GLY A 43 -11.79 -10.93 2.29
N LEU A 44 -10.81 -10.20 2.76
CA LEU A 44 -9.70 -10.78 3.50
C LEU A 44 -9.79 -10.54 5.01
N GLU A 45 -10.99 -10.31 5.52
CA GLU A 45 -11.15 -10.14 6.95
C GLU A 45 -10.65 -11.39 7.67
N GLY A 46 -9.87 -11.14 8.72
CA GLY A 46 -9.30 -12.25 9.47
C GLY A 46 -8.01 -12.79 8.89
N THR A 47 -7.62 -12.32 7.73
CA THR A 47 -6.40 -12.77 7.07
C THR A 47 -5.32 -11.69 7.23
N PRO A 48 -4.10 -12.07 7.63
CA PRO A 48 -3.01 -11.10 7.69
C PRO A 48 -2.72 -10.54 6.31
N VAL A 49 -2.62 -9.22 6.24
CA VAL A 49 -2.30 -8.53 4.99
C VAL A 49 -1.04 -7.72 5.22
N ARG A 50 -0.10 -7.81 4.28
CA ARG A 50 1.14 -7.06 4.35
C ARG A 50 1.09 -5.91 3.36
N VAL A 51 1.58 -4.75 3.79
CA VAL A 51 1.65 -3.57 2.93
C VAL A 51 3.07 -3.06 2.95
N ILE A 52 3.63 -2.91 1.77
CA ILE A 52 4.97 -2.36 1.60
C ILE A 52 4.82 -1.03 0.88
N VAL A 53 5.36 0.03 1.49
CA VAL A 53 5.28 1.36 0.92
C VAL A 53 6.59 1.71 0.26
N ARG A 54 6.54 2.12 -0.99
CA ARG A 54 7.72 2.53 -1.73
C ARG A 54 7.53 3.93 -2.27
N GLU A 55 8.62 4.66 -2.28
CA GLU A 55 8.60 6.03 -2.77
C GLU A 55 8.97 6.06 -4.24
N LYS A 56 8.23 6.84 -5.00
CA LYS A 56 8.50 7.01 -6.41
C LYS A 56 8.44 8.50 -6.73
N THR A 57 9.44 8.99 -7.44
CA THR A 57 9.44 10.38 -7.82
C THR A 57 8.57 10.60 -9.04
N GLU A 58 7.86 11.73 -9.05
CA GLU A 58 7.01 12.04 -10.19
C GLU A 58 7.79 12.27 -11.46
N LYS A 59 8.97 12.81 -11.30
CA LYS A 59 9.78 13.12 -12.47
C LYS A 59 10.37 11.90 -13.12
N GLY A 60 10.32 10.82 -12.47
CA GLY A 60 10.73 9.58 -13.06
C GLY A 60 11.93 9.75 -13.95
N GLY A 61 12.29 9.20 -14.74
CA GLY A 61 13.31 9.21 -15.70
C GLY A 61 14.40 10.24 -15.67
N MET A 62 14.37 11.09 -14.77
CA MET A 62 15.42 12.12 -14.72
C MET A 62 16.72 11.61 -14.16
#